data_383e93c7edbfab2438e83f964874e902
#
_entry.id   383e93c7edbfab2438e83f964874e902
#
_cell.length_a   1.000
_cell.length_b   1.000
_cell.length_c   1.000
_cell.angle_alpha   90.00
_cell.angle_beta   90.00
_cell.angle_gamma   90.00
#
_symmetry.space_group_name_H-M   'P 1'
#
loop_
_entity.id
_entity.type
_entity.pdbx_description
1 polymer ?
#
loop_
_entity_poly.entity_id
_entity_poly.type
_entity_poly.pdbx_seq_one_letter_code
_entity_poly.pdbx_strand_id
1 'polypeptide(L)'
;MPPQKKLLSYRYATIIFDLTSDFLRTFLPEIDHRRTREQMTQAARSGKQNIVEGAGRDLTSMKSEFTLLDVARTSFEELTEDYEDFLRQN
;
A
#
# COMPACT_ATOMS: atom_id res chain seq x y z
N MET A 1 -11.36 -14.81 1.35
CA MET A 1 -11.96 -13.50 1.69
C MET A 1 -13.35 -13.40 1.07
N PRO A 2 -14.38 -12.98 1.83
CA PRO A 2 -15.72 -12.79 1.27
C PRO A 2 -15.73 -11.76 0.13
N PRO A 3 -16.60 -11.91 -0.88
CA PRO A 3 -16.61 -11.02 -2.04
C PRO A 3 -16.73 -9.52 -1.72
N GLN A 4 -17.56 -9.16 -0.74
CA GLN A 4 -17.71 -7.76 -0.34
C GLN A 4 -16.40 -7.19 0.21
N LYS A 5 -15.70 -7.98 1.01
CA LYS A 5 -14.42 -7.56 1.59
C LYS A 5 -13.32 -7.50 0.54
N LYS A 6 -13.34 -8.40 -0.45
CA LYS A 6 -12.42 -8.35 -1.59
C LYS A 6 -12.54 -7.02 -2.33
N LEU A 7 -13.77 -6.65 -2.69
CA LEU A 7 -14.03 -5.42 -3.43
C LEU A 7 -13.64 -4.19 -2.61
N LEU A 8 -14.01 -4.17 -1.34
CA LEU A 8 -13.75 -3.06 -0.45
C LEU A 8 -12.25 -2.88 -0.20
N SER A 9 -11.54 -3.98 0.07
CA SER A 9 -10.09 -3.94 0.28
C SER A 9 -9.37 -3.44 -0.96
N TYR A 10 -9.76 -3.90 -2.14
CA TYR A 10 -9.19 -3.44 -3.39
C TYR A 10 -9.41 -1.93 -3.59
N ARG A 11 -10.61 -1.46 -3.33
CA ARG A 11 -10.93 -0.03 -3.48
C ARG A 11 -10.10 0.82 -2.53
N TYR A 12 -9.99 0.42 -1.27
CA TYR A 12 -9.17 1.16 -0.31
C TYR A 12 -7.69 1.15 -0.69
N ALA A 13 -7.18 0.01 -1.12
CA ALA A 13 -5.79 -0.10 -1.54
C ALA A 13 -5.48 0.80 -2.74
N THR A 14 -6.41 0.88 -3.69
CA THR A 14 -6.29 1.75 -4.85
C THR A 14 -6.31 3.22 -4.44
N ILE A 15 -7.22 3.60 -3.56
CA ILE A 15 -7.32 4.96 -3.05
C ILE A 15 -6.03 5.35 -2.32
N ILE A 16 -5.51 4.47 -1.48
CA ILE A 16 -4.25 4.72 -0.76
C ILE A 16 -3.11 4.94 -1.74
N PHE A 17 -3.02 4.12 -2.78
CA PHE A 17 -1.99 4.27 -3.80
C PHE A 17 -2.11 5.62 -4.51
N ASP A 18 -3.32 5.99 -4.94
CA ASP A 18 -3.55 7.23 -5.67
C ASP A 18 -3.28 8.45 -4.79
N LEU A 19 -3.75 8.43 -3.54
CA LEU A 19 -3.50 9.53 -2.60
C LEU A 19 -2.02 9.67 -2.28
N THR A 20 -1.29 8.56 -2.17
CA THR A 20 0.14 8.60 -1.94
C THR A 20 0.86 9.24 -3.13
N SER A 21 0.47 8.90 -4.35
CA SER A 21 1.04 9.50 -5.55
C SER A 21 0.81 11.02 -5.56
N ASP A 22 -0.39 11.46 -5.23
CA ASP A 22 -0.73 12.88 -5.16
C ASP A 22 0.05 13.59 -4.06
N PHE A 23 0.14 12.96 -2.89
CA PHE A 23 0.90 13.49 -1.76
C PHE A 23 2.36 13.72 -2.15
N LEU A 24 2.98 12.73 -2.79
CA LEU A 24 4.39 12.83 -3.15
C LEU A 24 4.66 13.92 -4.18
N ARG A 25 3.78 14.07 -5.16
CA ARG A 25 3.91 15.14 -6.15
C ARG A 25 3.80 16.52 -5.50
N THR A 26 2.93 16.65 -4.52
CA THR A 26 2.65 17.94 -3.90
C THR A 26 3.70 18.33 -2.87
N PHE A 27 4.11 17.39 -2.02
CA PHE A 27 4.92 17.70 -0.84
C PHE A 27 6.38 17.30 -0.94
N LEU A 28 6.71 16.34 -1.81
CA LEU A 28 8.08 15.85 -1.95
C LEU A 28 8.48 15.77 -3.43
N PRO A 29 8.35 16.88 -4.19
CA PRO A 29 8.63 16.84 -5.62
C PRO A 29 10.12 16.93 -5.96
N GLU A 30 10.96 17.43 -5.04
CA GLU A 30 12.36 17.71 -5.32
C GLU A 30 13.19 16.42 -5.42
N ILE A 31 14.28 16.53 -6.17
CA ILE A 31 15.20 15.40 -6.37
C ILE A 31 15.82 14.94 -5.04
N ASP A 32 15.97 15.84 -4.08
CA ASP A 32 16.51 15.51 -2.75
C ASP A 32 15.63 14.53 -1.98
N HIS A 33 14.35 14.44 -2.35
CA HIS A 33 13.40 13.54 -1.69
C HIS A 33 13.16 12.26 -2.50
N ARG A 34 13.98 12.00 -3.51
CA ARG A 34 13.77 10.87 -4.42
C ARG A 34 13.70 9.53 -3.68
N ARG A 35 14.58 9.31 -2.72
CA ARG A 35 14.59 8.05 -1.96
C ARG A 35 13.31 7.86 -1.17
N THR A 36 12.85 8.90 -0.48
CA THR A 36 11.60 8.84 0.27
C THR A 36 10.42 8.59 -0.66
N ARG A 37 10.37 9.26 -1.81
CA ARG A 37 9.31 9.04 -2.80
C ARG A 37 9.30 7.60 -3.29
N GLU A 38 10.47 7.04 -3.60
CA GLU A 38 10.57 5.66 -4.07
C GLU A 38 10.13 4.68 -3.00
N GLN A 39 10.53 4.89 -1.75
CA GLN A 39 10.12 4.04 -0.63
C GLN A 39 8.62 4.07 -0.40
N MET A 40 8.01 5.26 -0.38
CA MET A 40 6.57 5.40 -0.15
C MET A 40 5.77 4.84 -1.32
N THR A 41 6.21 5.10 -2.55
CA THR A 41 5.57 4.53 -3.74
C THR A 41 5.62 3.01 -3.70
N GLN A 42 6.78 2.44 -3.34
CA GLN A 42 6.94 0.99 -3.28
C GLN A 42 6.07 0.37 -2.19
N ALA A 43 5.98 1.01 -1.01
CA ALA A 43 5.13 0.50 0.06
C ALA A 43 3.64 0.53 -0.34
N ALA A 44 3.18 1.63 -0.93
CA ALA A 44 1.79 1.74 -1.40
C ALA A 44 1.50 0.73 -2.50
N ARG A 45 2.44 0.56 -3.44
CA ARG A 45 2.30 -0.39 -4.54
C ARG A 45 2.29 -1.83 -4.03
N SER A 46 3.21 -2.18 -3.14
CA SER A 46 3.29 -3.52 -2.57
C SER A 46 2.00 -3.88 -1.82
N GLY A 47 1.48 -2.93 -1.01
CA GLY A 47 0.22 -3.15 -0.33
C GLY A 47 -0.92 -3.42 -1.30
N LYS A 48 -1.07 -2.57 -2.32
CA LYS A 48 -2.10 -2.72 -3.33
C LYS A 48 -1.97 -4.05 -4.09
N GLN A 49 -0.77 -4.39 -4.56
CA GLN A 49 -0.57 -5.60 -5.36
C GLN A 49 -0.85 -6.86 -4.56
N ASN A 50 -0.46 -6.90 -3.30
CA ASN A 50 -0.73 -8.06 -2.47
C ASN A 50 -2.20 -8.20 -2.11
N ILE A 51 -2.93 -7.11 -1.98
CA ILE A 51 -4.40 -7.15 -1.84
C ILE A 51 -5.03 -7.69 -3.12
N VAL A 52 -4.59 -7.22 -4.29
CA VAL A 52 -5.10 -7.69 -5.59
C VAL A 52 -4.87 -9.20 -5.73
N GLU A 53 -3.66 -9.67 -5.45
CA GLU A 53 -3.36 -11.09 -5.55
C GLU A 53 -4.13 -11.92 -4.54
N GLY A 54 -4.17 -11.48 -3.28
CA GLY A 54 -4.86 -12.23 -2.23
C GLY A 54 -6.36 -12.26 -2.38
N ALA A 55 -6.95 -11.22 -2.97
CA ALA A 55 -8.39 -11.09 -3.10
C ALA A 55 -8.92 -11.51 -4.48
N GLY A 56 -8.11 -11.32 -5.53
CA GLY A 56 -8.55 -11.55 -6.91
C GLY A 56 -8.20 -12.90 -7.48
N ARG A 57 -7.35 -13.66 -6.83
CA ARG A 57 -6.96 -14.99 -7.27
C ARG A 57 -7.90 -16.04 -6.71
N ASP A 58 -8.09 -17.10 -7.49
CA ASP A 58 -8.73 -18.30 -7.00
C ASP A 58 -7.68 -19.12 -6.25
N LEU A 59 -7.47 -18.76 -4.98
CA LEU A 59 -6.47 -19.41 -4.16
C LEU A 59 -7.02 -20.73 -3.63
N THR A 60 -6.27 -21.80 -3.86
CA THR A 60 -6.62 -23.13 -3.36
C THR A 60 -6.27 -23.30 -1.89
N SER A 61 -5.55 -22.35 -1.30
CA SER A 61 -5.02 -22.44 0.05
C SER A 61 -5.29 -21.16 0.84
N MET A 62 -5.94 -21.32 1.98
CA MET A 62 -6.13 -20.25 2.95
C MET A 62 -4.80 -19.68 3.43
N LYS A 63 -3.79 -20.55 3.56
CA LYS A 63 -2.46 -20.14 3.98
C LYS A 63 -1.85 -19.14 3.01
N SER A 64 -2.00 -19.39 1.70
CA SER A 64 -1.51 -18.47 0.67
C SER A 64 -2.23 -17.13 0.73
N GLU A 65 -3.55 -17.15 0.92
CA GLU A 65 -4.32 -15.91 1.07
C GLU A 65 -3.84 -15.12 2.29
N PHE A 66 -3.70 -15.75 3.45
CA PHE A 66 -3.23 -15.08 4.65
C PHE A 66 -1.82 -14.52 4.49
N THR A 67 -0.94 -15.25 3.81
CA THR A 67 0.43 -14.78 3.55
C THR A 67 0.42 -13.49 2.73
N LEU A 68 -0.37 -13.45 1.65
CA LEU A 68 -0.45 -12.27 0.80
C LEU A 68 -1.07 -11.07 1.54
N LEU A 69 -2.12 -11.33 2.33
CA LEU A 69 -2.74 -10.27 3.13
C LEU A 69 -1.81 -9.76 4.23
N ASP A 70 -0.99 -10.63 4.81
CA ASP A 70 -0.02 -10.23 5.82
C ASP A 70 1.08 -9.35 5.21
N VAL A 71 1.55 -9.67 4.01
CA VAL A 71 2.51 -8.83 3.30
C VAL A 71 1.89 -7.46 3.01
N ALA A 72 0.62 -7.43 2.58
CA ALA A 72 -0.08 -6.17 2.34
C ALA A 72 -0.15 -5.33 3.62
N ARG A 73 -0.50 -5.95 4.75
CA ARG A 73 -0.58 -5.27 6.03
C ARG A 73 0.77 -4.64 6.41
N THR A 74 1.84 -5.42 6.29
CA THR A 74 3.19 -4.94 6.60
C THR A 74 3.59 -3.76 5.71
N SER A 75 3.26 -3.83 4.42
CA SER A 75 3.55 -2.74 3.49
C SER A 75 2.81 -1.47 3.87
N PHE A 76 1.54 -1.56 4.26
CA PHE A 76 0.77 -0.40 4.70
C PHE A 76 1.24 0.15 6.04
N GLU A 77 1.73 -0.71 6.94
CA GLU A 77 2.35 -0.26 8.19
C GLU A 77 3.61 0.55 7.90
N GLU A 78 4.46 0.10 6.98
CA GLU A 78 5.64 0.85 6.56
C GLU A 78 5.25 2.20 5.96
N LEU A 79 4.23 2.23 5.13
CA LEU A 79 3.73 3.48 4.54
C LEU A 79 3.23 4.43 5.62
N THR A 80 2.52 3.92 6.61
CA THR A 80 2.03 4.71 7.74
C THR A 80 3.20 5.35 8.49
N GLU A 81 4.24 4.59 8.75
CA GLU A 81 5.44 5.12 9.40
C GLU A 81 6.09 6.22 8.57
N ASP A 82 6.13 6.07 7.26
CA ASP A 82 6.68 7.10 6.37
C ASP A 82 5.88 8.41 6.47
N TYR A 83 4.55 8.32 6.51
CA TYR A 83 3.71 9.50 6.71
C TYR A 83 3.92 10.12 8.09
N GLU A 84 4.03 9.32 9.12
CA GLU A 84 4.28 9.80 10.48
C GLU A 84 5.63 10.51 10.56
N ASP A 85 6.66 9.98 9.92
CA ASP A 85 7.98 10.59 9.87
C ASP A 85 7.91 11.95 9.15
N PHE A 86 7.19 12.02 8.04
CA PHE A 86 7.00 13.29 7.35
C PHE A 86 6.36 14.35 8.25
N LEU A 87 5.28 13.97 8.94
CA LEU A 87 4.57 14.90 9.83
C LEU A 87 5.45 15.35 11.00
N ARG A 88 6.25 14.46 11.55
CA ARG A 88 7.14 14.79 12.66
C ARG A 88 8.28 15.70 12.25
N GLN A 89 8.83 15.51 11.06
CA GLN A 89 10.01 16.23 10.58
C GLN A 89 9.66 17.56 9.88
N ASN A 90 8.43 17.75 9.59
CA ASN A 90 7.93 18.96 8.94
C ASN A 90 6.85 19.66 9.81
#